data_2ca40bd6c50ac2eb45129f067e772859
#
_entry.id   2ca40bd6c50ac2eb45129f067e772859
#
_cell.length_a   1.000
_cell.length_b   1.000
_cell.length_c   1.000
_cell.angle_alpha   90.00
_cell.angle_beta   90.00
_cell.angle_gamma   90.00
#
_symmetry.space_group_name_H-M   'P 1'
#
loop_
_entity.id
_entity.type
_entity.pdbx_description
1 polymer ?
#
loop_
_entity_poly.entity_id
_entity_poly.type
_entity_poly.pdbx_seq_one_letter_code
_entity_poly.pdbx_strand_id
1 'polypeptide(L)'
;LILIAAEPEFSESQLARALIACEAEHIAPLIVLNKSDLAEPFSRAWERLAPYRAMGYELLPTTLRGDDDLRALRGQLDGRTTLVLGPSGAGKSTLINRLVPDAAAATGEISQALNSGKHTTTTTTWYWMDATRRSALIDSPGFQEFGLHHIPVDQLAACMPDLRVQVEHCRFYNCTHLHEPGC
;
A
#
# COMPACT_ATOMS: atom_id res chain seq x y z
N LEU A 1 4.47 -2.47 2.82
CA LEU A 1 3.76 -3.08 1.70
C LEU A 1 2.35 -2.50 1.61
N ILE A 2 1.94 -2.01 0.44
CA ILE A 2 0.59 -1.52 0.17
C ILE A 2 -0.09 -2.53 -0.74
N LEU A 3 -1.02 -3.31 -0.18
CA LEU A 3 -1.78 -4.32 -0.90
C LEU A 3 -3.06 -3.71 -1.43
N ILE A 4 -3.19 -3.66 -2.75
CA ILE A 4 -4.41 -3.29 -3.48
C ILE A 4 -4.87 -4.46 -4.33
N ALA A 5 -6.06 -4.43 -4.88
CA ALA A 5 -6.59 -5.49 -5.72
C ALA A 5 -7.16 -4.94 -7.02
N ALA A 6 -7.23 -5.80 -8.04
CA ALA A 6 -7.96 -5.51 -9.25
C ALA A 6 -9.47 -5.36 -8.98
N GLU A 7 -9.99 -6.13 -8.00
CA GLU A 7 -11.35 -6.03 -7.47
C GLU A 7 -11.36 -6.29 -5.96
N PRO A 8 -12.10 -5.48 -5.17
CA PRO A 8 -12.73 -4.22 -5.55
C PRO A 8 -11.70 -3.21 -6.06
N GLU A 9 -12.14 -2.30 -6.95
CA GLU A 9 -11.25 -1.26 -7.49
C GLU A 9 -10.58 -0.46 -6.36
N PHE A 10 -9.28 -0.23 -6.48
CA PHE A 10 -8.56 0.56 -5.50
C PHE A 10 -8.82 2.06 -5.67
N SER A 11 -8.77 2.79 -4.59
CA SER A 11 -8.84 4.25 -4.57
C SER A 11 -7.45 4.85 -4.76
N GLU A 12 -7.26 5.63 -5.83
CA GLU A 12 -6.00 6.35 -6.07
C GLU A 12 -5.69 7.36 -4.97
N SER A 13 -6.71 8.01 -4.42
CA SER A 13 -6.51 8.97 -3.32
C SER A 13 -6.03 8.28 -2.04
N GLN A 14 -6.47 7.05 -1.77
CA GLN A 14 -5.96 6.27 -0.64
C GLN A 14 -4.52 5.79 -0.89
N LEU A 15 -4.24 5.31 -2.11
CA LEU A 15 -2.89 4.91 -2.50
C LEU A 15 -1.92 6.09 -2.41
N ALA A 16 -2.28 7.25 -2.97
CA ALA A 16 -1.46 8.46 -2.92
C ALA A 16 -1.17 8.89 -1.48
N ARG A 17 -2.17 8.90 -0.59
CA ARG A 17 -1.95 9.21 0.83
C ARG A 17 -0.98 8.26 1.51
N ALA A 18 -1.09 6.96 1.24
CA ALA A 18 -0.16 5.98 1.80
C ALA A 18 1.27 6.18 1.28
N LEU A 19 1.43 6.51 0.00
CA LEU A 19 2.74 6.79 -0.59
C LEU A 19 3.36 8.07 -0.04
N ILE A 20 2.58 9.15 0.08
CA ILE A 20 3.04 10.41 0.68
C ILE A 20 3.54 10.18 2.11
N ALA A 21 2.82 9.39 2.90
CA ALA A 21 3.28 9.07 4.25
C ALA A 21 4.56 8.23 4.25
N CYS A 22 4.71 7.29 3.31
CA CYS A 22 5.95 6.54 3.17
C CYS A 22 7.12 7.46 2.81
N GLU A 23 6.93 8.38 1.88
CA GLU A 23 7.96 9.36 1.49
C GLU A 23 8.34 10.28 2.66
N ALA A 24 7.35 10.77 3.43
CA ALA A 24 7.59 11.62 4.59
C ALA A 24 8.43 10.92 5.67
N GLU A 25 8.20 9.63 5.88
CA GLU A 25 8.91 8.82 6.86
C GLU A 25 10.14 8.07 6.28
N HIS A 26 10.51 8.34 5.03
CA HIS A 26 11.60 7.67 4.32
C HIS A 26 11.48 6.13 4.32
N ILE A 27 10.26 5.62 4.25
CA ILE A 27 9.95 4.20 4.18
C ILE A 27 9.79 3.80 2.72
N ALA A 28 10.57 2.86 2.23
CA ALA A 28 10.43 2.33 0.87
C ALA A 28 9.11 1.56 0.71
N PRO A 29 8.14 2.03 -0.09
CA PRO A 29 6.90 1.33 -0.32
C PRO A 29 7.06 0.24 -1.38
N LEU A 30 6.40 -0.90 -1.17
CA LEU A 30 6.16 -1.92 -2.19
C LEU A 30 4.66 -1.97 -2.47
N ILE A 31 4.25 -1.67 -3.69
CA ILE A 31 2.85 -1.75 -4.12
C ILE A 31 2.60 -3.16 -4.67
N VAL A 32 1.66 -3.88 -4.09
CA VAL A 32 1.29 -5.23 -4.54
C VAL A 32 -0.13 -5.20 -5.10
N LEU A 33 -0.29 -5.46 -6.40
CA LEU A 33 -1.59 -5.58 -7.05
C LEU A 33 -2.02 -7.03 -7.08
N ASN A 34 -3.00 -7.36 -6.24
CA ASN A 34 -3.55 -8.70 -6.09
C ASN A 34 -4.67 -8.99 -7.11
N LYS A 35 -5.00 -10.26 -7.25
CA LYS A 35 -6.02 -10.81 -8.14
C LYS A 35 -5.67 -10.66 -9.63
N SER A 36 -4.40 -10.94 -9.98
CA SER A 36 -3.94 -10.95 -11.37
C SER A 36 -4.61 -12.04 -12.21
N ASP A 37 -5.32 -12.98 -11.57
CA ASP A 37 -6.17 -13.99 -12.22
C ASP A 37 -7.46 -13.39 -12.84
N LEU A 38 -7.83 -12.16 -12.50
CA LEU A 38 -8.97 -11.45 -13.08
C LEU A 38 -8.52 -10.59 -14.28
N ALA A 39 -8.40 -11.18 -15.46
CA ALA A 39 -7.72 -10.60 -16.63
C ALA A 39 -8.13 -9.15 -16.95
N GLU A 40 -9.43 -8.87 -17.18
CA GLU A 40 -9.90 -7.52 -17.53
C GLU A 40 -9.78 -6.51 -16.38
N PRO A 41 -10.26 -6.80 -15.15
CA PRO A 41 -10.08 -5.90 -14.01
C PRO A 41 -8.60 -5.63 -13.72
N PHE A 42 -7.76 -6.65 -13.84
CA PHE A 42 -6.33 -6.52 -13.63
C PHE A 42 -5.68 -5.60 -14.67
N SER A 43 -6.00 -5.76 -15.97
CA SER A 43 -5.45 -4.90 -17.02
C SER A 43 -5.77 -3.42 -16.77
N ARG A 44 -7.04 -3.10 -16.46
CA ARG A 44 -7.46 -1.73 -16.11
C ARG A 44 -6.71 -1.19 -14.90
N ALA A 45 -6.63 -1.99 -13.83
CA ALA A 45 -5.91 -1.60 -12.61
C ALA A 45 -4.41 -1.37 -12.89
N TRP A 46 -3.79 -2.23 -13.70
CA TRP A 46 -2.39 -2.15 -14.05
C TRP A 46 -2.07 -0.91 -14.89
N GLU A 47 -2.95 -0.52 -15.81
CA GLU A 47 -2.84 0.72 -16.58
C GLU A 47 -2.92 1.95 -15.67
N ARG A 48 -3.86 1.98 -14.73
CA ARG A 48 -3.99 3.07 -13.75
C ARG A 48 -2.76 3.22 -12.85
N LEU A 49 -1.96 2.17 -12.70
CA LEU A 49 -0.71 2.20 -11.95
C LEU A 49 0.51 2.68 -12.78
N ALA A 50 0.34 2.98 -14.07
CA ALA A 50 1.43 3.44 -14.92
C ALA A 50 2.13 4.71 -14.40
N PRO A 51 1.43 5.75 -13.88
CA PRO A 51 2.09 6.91 -13.30
C PRO A 51 2.99 6.56 -12.10
N TYR A 52 2.56 5.65 -11.25
CA TYR A 52 3.32 5.24 -10.07
C TYR A 52 4.61 4.49 -10.46
N ARG A 53 4.56 3.67 -11.52
CA ARG A 53 5.78 3.06 -12.10
C ARG A 53 6.72 4.12 -12.66
N ALA A 54 6.18 5.12 -13.35
CA ALA A 54 6.98 6.22 -13.88
C ALA A 54 7.65 7.06 -12.79
N MET A 55 7.04 7.19 -11.62
CA MET A 55 7.64 7.81 -10.43
C MET A 55 8.72 6.94 -9.75
N GLY A 56 8.92 5.69 -10.21
CA GLY A 56 9.94 4.78 -9.68
C GLY A 56 9.47 3.86 -8.55
N TYR A 57 8.19 3.82 -8.24
CA TYR A 57 7.68 2.87 -7.24
C TYR A 57 7.76 1.43 -7.73
N GLU A 58 8.16 0.54 -6.82
CA GLU A 58 8.18 -0.89 -7.11
C GLU A 58 6.75 -1.45 -7.06
N LEU A 59 6.35 -2.12 -8.16
CA LEU A 59 5.05 -2.74 -8.30
C LEU A 59 5.19 -4.23 -8.55
N LEU A 60 4.49 -5.05 -7.78
CA LEU A 60 4.46 -6.50 -7.93
C LEU A 60 3.03 -6.97 -8.21
N PRO A 61 2.76 -7.58 -9.38
CA PRO A 61 1.50 -8.27 -9.62
C PRO A 61 1.49 -9.60 -8.85
N THR A 62 0.33 -10.00 -8.34
CA THR A 62 0.19 -11.29 -7.66
C THR A 62 -1.22 -11.85 -7.80
N THR A 63 -1.30 -13.18 -7.79
CA THR A 63 -2.49 -13.89 -7.33
C THR A 63 -2.13 -14.65 -6.06
N LEU A 64 -2.78 -14.37 -4.96
CA LEU A 64 -2.49 -15.08 -3.71
C LEU A 64 -2.93 -16.56 -3.74
N ARG A 65 -3.29 -17.08 -4.92
CA ARG A 65 -3.64 -18.48 -5.16
C ARG A 65 -2.45 -19.32 -5.61
N GLY A 66 -1.46 -18.71 -6.28
CA GLY A 66 -0.26 -19.38 -6.78
C GLY A 66 0.91 -19.33 -5.79
N ASP A 67 1.78 -20.36 -5.84
CA ASP A 67 2.95 -20.43 -4.96
C ASP A 67 4.15 -19.66 -5.51
N ASP A 68 4.26 -19.50 -6.84
CA ASP A 68 5.38 -18.79 -7.46
C ASP A 68 5.34 -17.30 -7.17
N ASP A 69 4.16 -16.67 -7.27
CA ASP A 69 3.98 -15.27 -6.90
C ASP A 69 4.31 -15.03 -5.42
N LEU A 70 3.89 -15.99 -4.58
CA LEU A 70 4.15 -15.91 -3.15
C LEU A 70 5.65 -16.03 -2.84
N ARG A 71 6.37 -16.85 -3.61
CA ARG A 71 7.84 -16.99 -3.47
C ARG A 71 8.55 -15.69 -3.85
N ALA A 72 8.15 -15.05 -4.96
CA ALA A 72 8.70 -13.76 -5.37
C ALA A 72 8.46 -12.70 -4.30
N LEU A 73 7.22 -12.60 -3.79
CA LEU A 73 6.88 -11.66 -2.73
C LEU A 73 7.64 -11.96 -1.43
N ARG A 74 7.76 -13.23 -1.03
CA ARG A 74 8.52 -13.63 0.16
C ARG A 74 9.97 -13.21 0.05
N GLY A 75 10.59 -13.32 -1.12
CA GLY A 75 11.95 -12.85 -1.38
C GLY A 75 12.12 -11.35 -1.17
N GLN A 76 11.12 -10.54 -1.54
CA GLN A 76 11.12 -9.09 -1.30
C GLN A 76 11.01 -8.70 0.18
N LEU A 77 10.39 -9.57 0.98
CA LEU A 77 10.14 -9.33 2.41
C LEU A 77 11.20 -9.95 3.33
N ASP A 78 12.12 -10.74 2.78
CA ASP A 78 13.15 -11.44 3.59
C ASP A 78 14.07 -10.46 4.31
N GLY A 79 14.33 -10.73 5.58
CA GLY A 79 15.15 -9.89 6.44
C GLY A 79 14.55 -8.53 6.80
N ARG A 80 13.26 -8.31 6.56
CA ARG A 80 12.60 -7.02 6.77
C ARG A 80 11.43 -7.13 7.75
N THR A 81 11.17 -6.03 8.45
CA THR A 81 9.90 -5.81 9.16
C THR A 81 8.99 -5.00 8.24
N THR A 82 7.86 -5.57 7.84
CA THR A 82 6.98 -5.01 6.83
C THR A 82 5.60 -4.71 7.40
N LEU A 83 5.21 -3.43 7.38
CA LEU A 83 3.83 -3.03 7.64
C LEU A 83 2.97 -3.35 6.42
N VAL A 84 1.86 -4.05 6.63
CA VAL A 84 0.90 -4.42 5.58
C VAL A 84 -0.30 -3.48 5.66
N LEU A 85 -0.44 -2.64 4.65
CA LEU A 85 -1.57 -1.73 4.47
C LEU A 85 -2.43 -2.18 3.29
N GLY A 86 -3.70 -1.86 3.30
CA GLY A 86 -4.59 -2.08 2.15
C GLY A 86 -6.06 -2.02 2.52
N PRO A 87 -6.93 -1.70 1.56
CA PRO A 87 -8.37 -1.62 1.78
C PRO A 87 -8.99 -2.97 2.11
N SER A 88 -10.22 -2.93 2.61
CA SER A 88 -11.01 -4.16 2.81
C SER A 88 -11.19 -4.88 1.46
N GLY A 89 -11.09 -6.19 1.47
CA GLY A 89 -11.23 -7.00 0.26
C GLY A 89 -9.98 -7.08 -0.64
N ALA A 90 -8.90 -6.35 -0.35
CA ALA A 90 -7.65 -6.45 -1.09
C ALA A 90 -6.92 -7.79 -0.90
N GLY A 91 -7.24 -8.53 0.18
CA GLY A 91 -6.65 -9.85 0.45
C GLY A 91 -5.59 -9.86 1.55
N LYS A 92 -5.54 -8.85 2.44
CA LYS A 92 -4.53 -8.77 3.52
C LYS A 92 -4.48 -10.02 4.40
N SER A 93 -5.63 -10.47 4.93
CA SER A 93 -5.66 -11.66 5.78
C SER A 93 -5.24 -12.92 5.01
N THR A 94 -5.61 -13.02 3.73
CA THR A 94 -5.15 -14.10 2.87
C THR A 94 -3.63 -14.07 2.69
N LEU A 95 -3.06 -12.90 2.42
CA LEU A 95 -1.62 -12.71 2.29
C LEU A 95 -0.89 -13.14 3.57
N ILE A 96 -1.35 -12.65 4.73
CA ILE A 96 -0.74 -12.96 6.03
C ILE A 96 -0.79 -14.46 6.29
N ASN A 97 -1.95 -15.11 6.13
CA ASN A 97 -2.10 -16.55 6.35
C ASN A 97 -1.25 -17.40 5.38
N ARG A 98 -0.98 -16.89 4.18
CA ARG A 98 -0.12 -17.56 3.20
C ARG A 98 1.37 -17.37 3.50
N LEU A 99 1.77 -16.23 4.04
CA LEU A 99 3.17 -15.94 4.38
C LEU A 99 3.55 -16.45 5.77
N VAL A 100 2.61 -16.50 6.69
CA VAL A 100 2.81 -16.94 8.09
C VAL A 100 1.87 -18.12 8.36
N PRO A 101 2.36 -19.37 8.33
CA PRO A 101 1.50 -20.57 8.44
C PRO A 101 0.68 -20.64 9.72
N ASP A 102 1.21 -20.09 10.82
CA ASP A 102 0.54 -20.10 12.14
C ASP A 102 -0.31 -18.84 12.38
N ALA A 103 -0.41 -17.95 11.40
CA ALA A 103 -1.27 -16.77 11.54
C ALA A 103 -2.73 -17.18 11.42
N ALA A 104 -3.48 -17.05 12.50
CA ALA A 104 -4.94 -17.18 12.48
C ALA A 104 -5.61 -15.84 12.13
N ALA A 105 -5.12 -15.13 11.10
CA ALA A 105 -5.71 -13.87 10.68
C ALA A 105 -7.12 -14.13 10.11
N ALA A 106 -8.12 -13.41 10.65
CA ALA A 106 -9.51 -13.60 10.25
C ALA A 106 -9.74 -13.27 8.78
N THR A 107 -9.99 -14.27 7.96
CA THR A 107 -10.42 -14.11 6.57
C THR A 107 -11.93 -13.90 6.58
N GLY A 108 -12.38 -12.64 6.61
CA GLY A 108 -13.79 -12.31 6.46
C GLY A 108 -14.21 -12.46 4.99
N GLU A 109 -15.22 -13.26 4.70
CA GLU A 109 -15.86 -13.26 3.39
C GLU A 109 -16.50 -11.87 3.16
N ILE A 110 -16.20 -11.29 2.00
CA ILE A 110 -16.63 -9.94 1.58
C ILE A 110 -18.17 -9.78 1.64
N SER A 111 -18.92 -10.88 1.51
CA SER A 111 -20.37 -10.87 1.34
C SER A 111 -21.17 -10.49 2.59
N GLN A 112 -20.62 -10.57 3.79
CA GLN A 112 -21.35 -10.22 5.02
C GLN A 112 -20.86 -8.92 5.68
N ALA A 113 -19.62 -8.48 5.43
CA ALA A 113 -19.04 -7.30 6.05
C ALA A 113 -19.55 -5.97 5.47
N LEU A 114 -19.97 -5.95 4.20
CA LEU A 114 -20.54 -4.76 3.54
C LEU A 114 -21.86 -4.29 4.18
N ASN A 115 -22.62 -5.21 4.78
CA ASN A 115 -23.90 -4.89 5.43
C ASN A 115 -23.80 -4.58 6.93
N SER A 116 -22.65 -4.83 7.57
CA SER A 116 -22.53 -4.68 9.04
C SER A 116 -21.56 -3.60 9.52
N GLY A 117 -20.83 -2.92 8.61
CA GLY A 117 -19.87 -1.88 8.98
C GLY A 117 -18.70 -2.38 9.86
N LYS A 118 -18.53 -3.69 10.00
CA LYS A 118 -17.47 -4.28 10.82
C LYS A 118 -16.18 -4.42 10.04
N HIS A 119 -15.16 -3.64 10.42
CA HIS A 119 -13.80 -3.83 9.97
C HIS A 119 -13.28 -5.21 10.40
N THR A 120 -12.65 -5.95 9.50
CA THR A 120 -12.16 -7.32 9.76
C THR A 120 -10.96 -7.33 10.71
N THR A 121 -10.17 -6.26 10.74
CA THR A 121 -8.99 -6.11 11.60
C THR A 121 -9.19 -4.88 12.50
N THR A 122 -9.27 -5.08 13.81
CA THR A 122 -9.48 -4.00 14.80
C THR A 122 -8.22 -3.72 15.63
N THR A 123 -7.21 -4.58 15.56
CA THR A 123 -5.98 -4.49 16.33
C THR A 123 -4.76 -4.65 15.44
N THR A 124 -3.69 -3.93 15.75
CA THR A 124 -2.38 -4.17 15.12
C THR A 124 -1.79 -5.45 15.67
N THR A 125 -1.39 -6.35 14.78
CA THR A 125 -0.82 -7.64 15.15
C THR A 125 0.53 -7.85 14.47
N TRP A 126 1.51 -8.34 15.24
CA TRP A 126 2.85 -8.67 14.78
C TRP A 126 2.97 -10.16 14.52
N TYR A 127 3.47 -10.55 13.34
CA TYR A 127 3.68 -11.93 12.96
C TYR A 127 5.13 -12.15 12.53
N TRP A 128 5.80 -13.17 13.05
CA TRP A 128 7.07 -13.63 12.55
C TRP A 128 6.87 -14.53 11.33
N MET A 129 7.56 -14.23 10.23
CA MET A 129 7.46 -15.01 8.99
C MET A 129 8.33 -16.27 9.00
N ASP A 130 9.29 -16.33 9.89
CA ASP A 130 10.26 -17.41 9.99
C ASP A 130 10.67 -17.70 11.46
N ALA A 131 11.14 -18.93 11.71
CA ALA A 131 11.57 -19.36 13.04
C ALA A 131 12.81 -18.61 13.55
N THR A 132 13.60 -18.02 12.67
CA THR A 132 14.80 -17.24 13.02
C THR A 132 14.48 -15.81 13.40
N ARG A 133 13.22 -15.38 13.25
CA ARG A 133 12.72 -14.05 13.57
C ARG A 133 13.44 -12.91 12.86
N ARG A 134 13.88 -13.14 11.64
CA ARG A 134 14.54 -12.12 10.81
C ARG A 134 13.54 -11.30 9.99
N SER A 135 12.40 -11.91 9.66
CA SER A 135 11.38 -11.30 8.84
C SER A 135 10.06 -11.24 9.62
N ALA A 136 9.38 -10.09 9.58
CA ALA A 136 8.12 -9.91 10.28
C ALA A 136 7.10 -9.15 9.42
N LEU A 137 5.82 -9.47 9.64
CA LEU A 137 4.69 -8.69 9.13
C LEU A 137 3.96 -8.01 10.29
N ILE A 138 3.56 -6.77 10.07
CA ILE A 138 2.69 -6.02 10.96
C ILE A 138 1.36 -5.84 10.22
N ASP A 139 0.30 -6.52 10.68
CA ASP A 139 -1.07 -6.28 10.20
C ASP A 139 -1.64 -5.07 10.92
N SER A 140 -2.03 -4.05 10.17
CA SER A 140 -2.59 -2.81 10.71
C SER A 140 -4.02 -2.61 10.21
N PRO A 141 -4.96 -2.27 11.12
CA PRO A 141 -6.28 -1.79 10.73
C PRO A 141 -6.19 -0.37 10.16
N GLY A 142 -7.26 0.07 9.50
CA GLY A 142 -7.47 1.50 9.31
C GLY A 142 -6.89 2.14 8.07
N PHE A 143 -6.65 1.39 6.99
CA PHE A 143 -6.26 2.00 5.69
C PHE A 143 -7.27 3.05 5.19
N GLN A 144 -8.55 2.93 5.55
CA GLN A 144 -9.60 3.88 5.15
C GLN A 144 -9.47 5.24 5.84
N GLU A 145 -8.98 5.23 7.09
CA GLU A 145 -8.84 6.44 7.92
C GLU A 145 -7.41 7.01 7.90
N PHE A 146 -6.56 6.50 7.00
CA PHE A 146 -5.18 6.94 6.92
C PHE A 146 -5.11 8.40 6.50
N GLY A 147 -4.78 9.28 7.45
CA GLY A 147 -4.69 10.72 7.28
C GLY A 147 -3.26 11.23 7.22
N LEU A 148 -3.08 12.40 6.60
CA LEU A 148 -1.79 13.08 6.48
C LEU A 148 -1.65 14.25 7.48
N HIS A 149 -2.44 14.26 8.55
CA HIS A 149 -2.50 15.39 9.51
C HIS A 149 -1.16 15.68 10.20
N HIS A 150 -0.27 14.71 10.23
CA HIS A 150 1.08 14.84 10.82
C HIS A 150 2.08 15.49 9.86
N ILE A 151 1.75 15.64 8.58
CA ILE A 151 2.62 16.22 7.56
C ILE A 151 2.23 17.71 7.37
N PRO A 152 3.13 18.65 7.59
CA PRO A 152 2.90 20.07 7.30
C PRO A 152 2.54 20.27 5.81
N VAL A 153 1.61 21.19 5.54
CA VAL A 153 1.11 21.43 4.17
C VAL A 153 2.23 21.86 3.22
N ASP A 154 3.16 22.66 3.69
CA ASP A 154 4.34 23.13 2.94
C ASP A 154 5.34 22.02 2.60
N GLN A 155 5.26 20.86 3.27
CA GLN A 155 6.10 19.70 2.99
C GLN A 155 5.44 18.66 2.07
N LEU A 156 4.13 18.76 1.82
CA LEU A 156 3.40 17.78 1.02
C LEU A 156 3.97 17.61 -0.39
N ALA A 157 4.30 18.71 -1.07
CA ALA A 157 4.83 18.66 -2.43
C ALA A 157 6.20 17.96 -2.50
N ALA A 158 7.03 18.09 -1.46
CA ALA A 158 8.31 17.40 -1.36
C ALA A 158 8.15 15.87 -1.17
N CYS A 159 7.00 15.43 -0.63
CA CYS A 159 6.65 14.00 -0.48
C CYS A 159 5.99 13.40 -1.74
N MET A 160 5.94 14.14 -2.84
CA MET A 160 5.41 13.68 -4.13
C MET A 160 6.55 13.62 -5.15
N PRO A 161 7.02 12.44 -5.60
CA PRO A 161 8.21 12.32 -6.45
C PRO A 161 8.11 13.08 -7.77
N ASP A 162 6.92 13.18 -8.34
CA ASP A 162 6.63 13.93 -9.57
C ASP A 162 6.64 15.46 -9.38
N LEU A 163 6.35 15.96 -8.19
CA LEU A 163 6.37 17.37 -7.86
C LEU A 163 7.69 17.81 -7.21
N ARG A 164 8.32 16.96 -6.43
CA ARG A 164 9.54 17.25 -5.67
C ARG A 164 10.62 17.92 -6.49
N VAL A 165 10.83 17.45 -7.73
CA VAL A 165 11.84 18.02 -8.64
C VAL A 165 11.51 19.43 -9.11
N GLN A 166 10.26 19.87 -8.98
CA GLN A 166 9.80 21.21 -9.36
C GLN A 166 9.76 22.20 -8.18
N VAL A 167 9.71 21.69 -6.96
CA VAL A 167 9.61 22.51 -5.75
C VAL A 167 10.78 23.50 -5.63
N GLU A 168 11.98 23.04 -5.97
CA GLU A 168 13.20 23.86 -5.93
C GLU A 168 13.22 25.02 -6.94
N HIS A 169 12.35 24.97 -7.96
CA HIS A 169 12.26 26.01 -8.99
C HIS A 169 11.22 27.08 -8.67
N CYS A 170 10.51 26.99 -7.55
CA CYS A 170 9.54 27.97 -7.15
C CYS A 170 10.23 29.30 -6.81
N ARG A 171 9.62 30.42 -7.24
CA ARG A 171 10.13 31.75 -6.98
C ARG A 171 10.23 32.09 -5.49
N PHE A 172 9.34 31.54 -4.68
CA PHE A 172 9.25 31.78 -3.25
C PHE A 172 9.58 30.51 -2.47
N TYR A 173 10.43 30.63 -1.45
CA TYR A 173 10.85 29.51 -0.60
C TYR A 173 9.70 28.91 0.24
N ASN A 174 8.65 29.69 0.49
CA ASN A 174 7.43 29.29 1.22
C ASN A 174 6.23 29.11 0.29
N CYS A 175 6.47 28.70 -0.95
CA CYS A 175 5.42 28.45 -1.93
C CYS A 175 4.47 27.36 -1.44
N THR A 176 3.16 27.62 -1.46
CA THR A 176 2.14 26.61 -1.11
C THR A 176 1.70 25.78 -2.30
N HIS A 177 2.18 26.11 -3.50
CA HIS A 177 1.88 25.45 -4.77
C HIS A 177 0.41 25.50 -5.18
N LEU A 178 -0.38 26.42 -4.63
CA LEU A 178 -1.81 26.55 -4.92
C LEU A 178 -2.07 27.64 -5.98
N HIS A 179 -1.45 28.81 -5.84
CA HIS A 179 -1.76 29.96 -6.70
C HIS A 179 -0.65 31.02 -6.75
N GLU A 180 0.53 30.73 -6.22
CA GLU A 180 1.64 31.70 -6.21
C GLU A 180 2.18 31.93 -7.63
N PRO A 181 2.46 33.20 -8.00
CA PRO A 181 3.05 33.53 -9.29
C PRO A 181 4.49 32.99 -9.36
N GLY A 182 4.79 32.26 -10.44
CA GLY A 182 6.11 31.64 -10.62
C GLY A 182 6.28 30.30 -9.90
N CYS A 183 5.17 29.68 -9.53
CA CYS A 183 5.11 28.29 -9.13
C CYS A 183 5.11 27.37 -10.36
#